data_66b014cd54d937a6a889dcc0f8a2192c
#
_entry.id   66b014cd54d937a6a889dcc0f8a2192c
#
_cell.length_a   1.000
_cell.length_b   1.000
_cell.length_c   1.000
_cell.angle_alpha   90.00
_cell.angle_beta   90.00
_cell.angle_gamma   90.00
#
_symmetry.space_group_name_H-M   'P 1'
#
loop_
_entity.id
_entity.type
_entity.pdbx_description
1 polymer ?
#
loop_
_entity_poly.entity_id
_entity_poly.type
_entity_poly.pdbx_seq_one_letter_code
_entity_poly.pdbx_strand_id
1 'polypeptide(L)'
;MATDKEQVEEFLGIVKTSLDEYVAGIDFDALSAAKQLILDAEKNGGRVHVTGIGKPGHVSGYAASLFSSTGTPTYELHGTECVHGSAGQVLPGDVVIAISNSGETGELKA
;
A
#
# COMPACT_ATOMS: atom_id res chain seq x y z
N MET A 1 30.97 -10.40 -23.38
CA MET A 1 30.37 -9.48 -22.38
C MET A 1 29.03 -8.94 -22.91
N ALA A 2 28.00 -8.96 -22.10
CA ALA A 2 26.70 -8.47 -22.50
C ALA A 2 26.72 -6.95 -22.72
N THR A 3 25.99 -6.47 -23.72
CA THR A 3 25.85 -5.05 -24.01
C THR A 3 24.86 -4.43 -22.98
N ASP A 4 24.85 -3.11 -22.89
CA ASP A 4 23.91 -2.40 -22.04
C ASP A 4 22.47 -2.75 -22.42
N LYS A 5 22.19 -2.82 -23.73
CA LYS A 5 20.86 -3.21 -24.23
C LYS A 5 20.47 -4.59 -23.75
N GLU A 6 21.36 -5.57 -23.86
CA GLU A 6 21.10 -6.95 -23.42
C GLU A 6 20.85 -7.02 -21.92
N GLN A 7 21.62 -6.27 -21.13
CA GLN A 7 21.44 -6.22 -19.68
C GLN A 7 20.08 -5.62 -19.29
N VAL A 8 19.66 -4.56 -19.97
CA VAL A 8 18.36 -3.94 -19.73
C VAL A 8 17.22 -4.87 -20.15
N GLU A 9 17.36 -5.53 -21.30
CA GLU A 9 16.36 -6.48 -21.76
C GLU A 9 16.21 -7.66 -20.80
N GLU A 10 17.31 -8.17 -20.26
CA GLU A 10 17.28 -9.23 -19.25
C GLU A 10 16.54 -8.77 -18.00
N PHE A 11 16.84 -7.58 -17.49
CA PHE A 11 16.17 -7.01 -16.34
C PHE A 11 14.67 -6.84 -16.60
N LEU A 12 14.29 -6.30 -17.75
CA LEU A 12 12.88 -6.10 -18.10
C LEU A 12 12.15 -7.44 -18.24
N GLY A 13 12.84 -8.48 -18.72
CA GLY A 13 12.29 -9.84 -18.76
C GLY A 13 11.96 -10.36 -17.37
N ILE A 14 12.83 -10.12 -16.41
CA ILE A 14 12.62 -10.49 -15.01
C ILE A 14 11.41 -9.74 -14.44
N VAL A 15 11.31 -8.45 -14.71
CA VAL A 15 10.19 -7.62 -14.27
C VAL A 15 8.87 -8.15 -14.84
N LYS A 16 8.84 -8.49 -16.13
CA LYS A 16 7.64 -9.03 -16.78
C LYS A 16 7.22 -10.37 -16.15
N THR A 17 8.16 -11.26 -15.93
CA THR A 17 7.88 -12.55 -15.30
C THR A 17 7.34 -12.37 -13.89
N SER A 18 7.93 -11.48 -13.11
CA SER A 18 7.47 -11.18 -11.75
C SER A 18 6.06 -10.61 -11.75
N LEU A 19 5.75 -9.75 -12.72
CA LEU A 19 4.42 -9.18 -12.86
C LEU A 19 3.39 -10.25 -13.22
N ASP A 20 3.73 -11.15 -14.15
CA ASP A 20 2.85 -12.26 -14.54
C ASP A 20 2.55 -13.19 -13.36
N GLU A 21 3.56 -13.51 -12.55
CA GLU A 21 3.41 -14.31 -11.34
C GLU A 21 2.51 -13.61 -10.32
N TYR A 22 2.70 -12.31 -10.14
CA TYR A 22 1.88 -11.51 -9.24
C TYR A 22 0.41 -11.54 -9.67
N VAL A 23 0.15 -11.29 -10.96
CA VAL A 23 -1.22 -11.28 -11.50
C VAL A 23 -1.88 -12.65 -11.32
N ALA A 24 -1.13 -13.74 -11.57
CA ALA A 24 -1.66 -15.10 -11.40
C ALA A 24 -1.98 -15.43 -9.94
N GLY A 25 -1.32 -14.78 -8.99
CA GLY A 25 -1.51 -15.02 -7.56
C GLY A 25 -2.45 -14.06 -6.85
N ILE A 26 -3.12 -13.16 -7.57
CA ILE A 26 -4.04 -12.21 -6.94
C ILE A 26 -5.22 -12.95 -6.28
N ASP A 27 -5.43 -12.66 -5.00
CA ASP A 27 -6.61 -13.09 -4.27
C ASP A 27 -7.74 -12.06 -4.50
N PHE A 28 -8.60 -12.34 -5.48
CA PHE A 28 -9.68 -11.42 -5.84
C PHE A 28 -10.74 -11.29 -4.75
N ASP A 29 -10.95 -12.32 -3.94
CA ASP A 29 -11.89 -12.24 -2.83
C ASP A 29 -11.38 -11.30 -1.75
N ALA A 30 -10.08 -11.37 -1.42
CA ALA A 30 -9.46 -10.45 -0.48
C ALA A 30 -9.49 -9.02 -1.01
N LEU A 31 -9.22 -8.83 -2.30
CA LEU A 31 -9.27 -7.51 -2.94
C LEU A 31 -10.67 -6.91 -2.88
N SER A 32 -11.70 -7.71 -3.17
CA SER A 32 -13.10 -7.28 -3.10
C SER A 32 -13.50 -6.93 -1.67
N ALA A 33 -13.06 -7.71 -0.68
CA ALA A 33 -13.31 -7.43 0.73
C ALA A 33 -12.66 -6.12 1.17
N ALA A 34 -11.42 -5.86 0.73
CA ALA A 34 -10.72 -4.61 1.02
C ALA A 34 -11.44 -3.41 0.40
N LYS A 35 -11.85 -3.53 -0.85
CA LYS A 35 -12.64 -2.50 -1.53
C LYS A 35 -13.91 -2.20 -0.75
N GLN A 36 -14.62 -3.21 -0.28
CA GLN A 36 -15.87 -3.03 0.45
C GLN A 36 -15.66 -2.32 1.78
N LEU A 37 -14.56 -2.63 2.48
CA LEU A 37 -14.20 -1.91 3.71
C LEU A 37 -14.02 -0.42 3.47
N ILE A 38 -13.34 -0.06 2.38
CA ILE A 38 -13.13 1.34 2.02
C ILE A 38 -14.46 2.04 1.70
N LEU A 39 -15.30 1.41 0.88
CA LEU A 39 -16.60 1.97 0.51
C LEU A 39 -17.52 2.13 1.72
N ASP A 40 -17.54 1.16 2.61
CA ASP A 40 -18.34 1.23 3.83
C ASP A 40 -17.85 2.34 4.77
N ALA A 41 -16.53 2.48 4.91
CA ALA A 41 -15.94 3.56 5.70
C ALA A 41 -16.37 4.93 5.16
N GLU A 42 -16.24 5.15 3.86
CA GLU A 42 -16.64 6.40 3.23
C GLU A 42 -18.12 6.69 3.44
N LYS A 43 -18.97 5.69 3.26
CA LYS A 43 -20.42 5.82 3.42
C LYS A 43 -20.80 6.23 4.83
N ASN A 44 -20.04 5.80 5.83
CA ASN A 44 -20.31 6.05 7.25
C ASN A 44 -19.47 7.21 7.82
N GLY A 45 -18.86 8.01 6.95
CA GLY A 45 -18.05 9.17 7.37
C GLY A 45 -16.67 8.84 7.89
N GLY A 46 -16.22 7.61 7.74
CA GLY A 46 -14.86 7.20 8.09
C GLY A 46 -13.84 7.68 7.07
N ARG A 47 -12.58 7.56 7.43
CA ARG A 47 -11.46 7.99 6.61
C ARG A 47 -10.56 6.81 6.28
N VAL A 48 -9.77 6.95 5.20
CA VAL A 48 -8.78 5.96 4.79
C VAL A 48 -7.39 6.50 5.09
N HIS A 49 -6.58 5.70 5.73
CA HIS A 49 -5.18 6.02 6.04
C HIS A 49 -4.29 4.96 5.41
N VAL A 50 -3.14 5.38 4.87
CA VAL A 50 -2.15 4.45 4.32
C VAL A 50 -0.84 4.62 5.07
N THR A 51 -0.24 3.54 5.47
CA THR A 51 1.01 3.55 6.22
C THR A 51 2.01 2.52 5.71
N GLY A 52 3.28 2.74 6.01
CA GLY A 52 4.39 1.84 5.74
C GLY A 52 5.64 2.43 6.36
N ILE A 53 6.66 1.61 6.56
CA ILE A 53 7.93 2.05 7.15
C ILE A 53 9.04 1.82 6.14
N GLY A 54 9.92 2.82 6.00
CA GLY A 54 10.99 2.82 5.01
C GLY A 54 10.45 3.03 3.60
N LYS A 55 10.87 2.22 2.64
CA LYS A 55 10.41 2.31 1.24
C LYS A 55 8.89 2.15 1.10
N PRO A 56 8.25 1.20 1.81
CA PRO A 56 6.78 1.14 1.85
C PRO A 56 6.12 2.45 2.33
N GLY A 57 6.78 3.21 3.18
CA GLY A 57 6.31 4.52 3.61
C GLY A 57 6.21 5.52 2.46
N HIS A 58 7.19 5.50 1.54
CA HIS A 58 7.15 6.34 0.34
C HIS A 58 6.03 5.90 -0.61
N VAL A 59 5.80 4.60 -0.72
CA VAL A 59 4.70 4.06 -1.51
C VAL A 59 3.36 4.48 -0.89
N SER A 60 3.26 4.52 0.44
CA SER A 60 2.01 4.95 1.11
C SER A 60 1.68 6.40 0.82
N GLY A 61 2.67 7.29 0.74
CA GLY A 61 2.47 8.68 0.34
C GLY A 61 1.95 8.78 -1.10
N TYR A 62 2.55 8.03 -2.01
CA TYR A 62 2.09 7.96 -3.40
C TYR A 62 0.66 7.41 -3.49
N ALA A 63 0.37 6.34 -2.77
CA ALA A 63 -0.95 5.73 -2.75
C ALA A 63 -2.01 6.71 -2.23
N ALA A 64 -1.72 7.41 -1.13
CA ALA A 64 -2.64 8.41 -0.57
C ALA A 64 -2.96 9.50 -1.58
N SER A 65 -1.94 10.00 -2.29
CA SER A 65 -2.11 11.00 -3.34
C SER A 65 -2.96 10.47 -4.49
N LEU A 66 -2.70 9.26 -4.94
CA LEU A 66 -3.40 8.63 -6.05
C LEU A 66 -4.87 8.37 -5.72
N PHE A 67 -5.16 7.79 -4.56
CA PHE A 67 -6.53 7.58 -4.10
C PHE A 67 -7.30 8.88 -4.01
N SER A 68 -6.68 9.91 -3.42
CA SER A 68 -7.32 11.23 -3.27
C SER A 68 -7.66 11.83 -4.63
N SER A 69 -6.76 11.73 -5.61
CA SER A 69 -7.00 12.29 -6.95
C SER A 69 -8.04 11.51 -7.75
N THR A 70 -8.35 10.27 -7.37
CA THR A 70 -9.37 9.45 -8.03
C THR A 70 -10.70 9.40 -7.26
N GLY A 71 -10.87 10.25 -6.25
CA GLY A 71 -12.14 10.43 -5.57
C GLY A 71 -12.28 9.77 -4.20
N THR A 72 -11.23 9.11 -3.70
CA THR A 72 -11.22 8.51 -2.37
C THR A 72 -10.25 9.28 -1.47
N PRO A 73 -10.71 10.26 -0.67
CA PRO A 73 -9.83 11.01 0.20
C PRO A 73 -9.05 10.08 1.13
N THR A 74 -7.74 10.13 1.02
CA THR A 74 -6.85 9.22 1.73
C THR A 74 -5.70 10.00 2.33
N TYR A 75 -5.29 9.62 3.53
CA TYR A 75 -4.29 10.30 4.32
C TYR A 75 -3.10 9.38 4.57
N GLU A 76 -1.91 9.95 4.51
CA GLU A 76 -0.71 9.21 4.89
C GLU A 76 -0.62 9.15 6.41
N LEU A 77 -0.42 7.95 6.96
CA LEU A 77 -0.14 7.74 8.36
C LEU A 77 1.31 7.26 8.47
N HIS A 78 2.18 8.06 9.07
CA HIS A 78 3.58 7.73 9.17
C HIS A 78 3.79 6.56 10.14
N GLY A 79 4.27 5.42 9.64
CA GLY A 79 4.40 4.19 10.43
C GLY A 79 5.25 4.35 11.68
N THR A 80 6.39 5.02 11.58
CA THR A 80 7.26 5.27 12.73
C THR A 80 6.59 6.23 13.72
N GLU A 81 5.93 7.26 13.22
CA GLU A 81 5.24 8.24 14.07
C GLU A 81 4.02 7.66 14.78
N CYS A 82 3.46 6.54 14.30
CA CYS A 82 2.37 5.86 15.01
C CYS A 82 2.77 5.48 16.43
N VAL A 83 4.04 5.07 16.60
CA VAL A 83 4.58 4.71 17.91
C VAL A 83 4.76 5.95 18.79
N HIS A 84 4.87 7.13 18.18
CA HIS A 84 5.07 8.40 18.86
C HIS A 84 3.80 9.26 18.96
N GLY A 85 2.64 8.69 18.67
CA GLY A 85 1.36 9.37 18.86
C GLY A 85 0.55 9.68 17.61
N SER A 86 1.12 9.57 16.41
CA SER A 86 0.38 9.87 15.17
C SER A 86 -0.80 8.91 14.93
N ALA A 87 -0.80 7.75 15.60
CA ALA A 87 -1.93 6.83 15.55
C ALA A 87 -3.24 7.48 16.05
N GLY A 88 -3.14 8.58 16.79
CA GLY A 88 -4.30 9.36 17.24
C GLY A 88 -5.12 9.98 16.11
N GLN A 89 -4.57 10.04 14.88
CA GLN A 89 -5.36 10.51 13.74
C GLN A 89 -6.40 9.48 13.28
N VAL A 90 -6.27 8.23 13.68
CA VAL A 90 -7.19 7.14 13.32
C VAL A 90 -8.34 7.11 14.34
N LEU A 91 -9.56 7.18 13.85
CA LEU A 91 -10.76 7.17 14.65
C LEU A 91 -11.58 5.90 14.38
N PRO A 92 -12.50 5.53 15.31
CA PRO A 92 -13.40 4.40 15.05
C PRO A 92 -14.15 4.58 13.72
N GLY A 93 -14.20 3.51 12.93
CA GLY A 93 -14.81 3.54 11.60
C GLY A 93 -13.84 3.87 10.47
N ASP A 94 -12.60 4.26 10.78
CA ASP A 94 -11.57 4.49 9.77
C ASP A 94 -10.97 3.16 9.30
N VAL A 95 -10.40 3.18 8.10
CA VAL A 95 -9.67 2.03 7.53
C VAL A 95 -8.19 2.39 7.42
N VAL A 96 -7.33 1.45 7.78
CA VAL A 96 -5.89 1.59 7.64
C VAL A 96 -5.37 0.57 6.64
N ILE A 97 -4.63 1.03 5.64
CA ILE A 97 -3.92 0.17 4.69
C ILE A 97 -2.44 0.18 5.08
N ALA A 98 -1.94 -0.97 5.49
CA ALA A 98 -0.53 -1.11 5.87
C ALA A 98 0.23 -1.81 4.76
N ILE A 99 1.31 -1.20 4.30
CA ILE A 99 2.15 -1.72 3.22
C ILE A 99 3.44 -2.28 3.81
N SER A 100 3.68 -3.57 3.59
CA SER A 100 4.90 -4.24 4.03
C SER A 100 5.28 -5.31 3.01
N ASN A 101 6.54 -5.34 2.62
CA ASN A 101 7.02 -6.36 1.68
C ASN A 101 7.07 -7.76 2.32
N SER A 102 7.53 -7.84 3.55
CA SER A 102 7.65 -9.13 4.26
C SER A 102 6.41 -9.51 5.06
N GLY A 103 5.59 -8.54 5.42
CA GLY A 103 4.51 -8.71 6.38
C GLY A 103 5.01 -8.85 7.82
N GLU A 104 6.31 -8.71 8.04
CA GLU A 104 6.97 -8.98 9.33
C GLU A 104 7.69 -7.78 9.92
N THR A 105 7.51 -6.58 9.35
CA THR A 105 8.14 -5.36 9.86
C THR A 105 7.68 -5.09 11.30
N GLY A 106 8.60 -5.22 12.26
CA GLY A 106 8.28 -5.13 13.68
C GLY A 106 7.63 -3.81 14.09
N GLU A 107 8.07 -2.70 13.50
CA GLU A 107 7.50 -1.37 13.78
C GLU A 107 6.03 -1.25 13.35
N LEU A 108 5.64 -1.92 12.27
CA LEU A 108 4.24 -1.94 11.83
C LEU A 108 3.38 -2.82 12.71
N LYS A 109 3.97 -3.84 13.31
CA LYS A 109 3.24 -4.75 14.22
C LYS A 109 3.06 -4.16 15.61
N ALA A 110 3.94 -3.26 15.98
CA ALA A 110 3.88 -2.60 17.28
C ALA A 110 2.73 -1.61 17.33
#